data_f326b4a0582147cd1c9257a35f90debd
#
_entry.id   f326b4a0582147cd1c9257a35f90debd
#
_cell.length_a   1.000
_cell.length_b   1.000
_cell.length_c   1.000
_cell.angle_alpha   90.00
_cell.angle_beta   90.00
_cell.angle_gamma   90.00
#
_symmetry.space_group_name_H-M   'P 1'
#
loop_
_entity.id
_entity.type
_entity.pdbx_description
1 polymer ?
#
loop_
_entity_poly.entity_id
_entity_poly.type
_entity_poly.pdbx_seq_one_letter_code
_entity_poly.pdbx_strand_id
1 'polypeptide(L)'
;MSAKYTALRGKVVIKEEYKRLINMINNGQWEDAVTQYPFLKDYYAIEGSKLIPFSKNIINDLTNPVLSGSLYGELDLEADPSYWAEDKSYFTDLQGLEWSFITCVRDYPDRKQFNKTPIASFIDMVLTKVVDRIIRVEEYYQEWDYESVGYEFDKTVVNKIVGTSRYSYICNKCERPIYMCDGEC
;
A
#
# COMPACT_ATOMS: atom_id res chain seq x y z
N MET A 1 -7.18 -7.38 22.96
CA MET A 1 -6.89 -7.82 21.59
C MET A 1 -5.77 -6.97 21.05
N SER A 2 -4.72 -7.58 20.52
CA SER A 2 -3.68 -6.84 19.81
C SER A 2 -4.27 -6.22 18.53
N ALA A 3 -3.82 -5.02 18.20
CA ALA A 3 -4.18 -4.40 16.93
C ALA A 3 -3.64 -5.28 15.79
N LYS A 4 -4.39 -5.36 14.71
CA LYS A 4 -3.96 -6.06 13.49
C LYS A 4 -3.60 -5.01 12.43
N TYR A 5 -2.60 -5.30 11.65
CA TYR A 5 -2.08 -4.40 10.65
C TYR A 5 -2.11 -5.02 9.26
N THR A 6 -2.30 -4.17 8.29
CA THR A 6 -2.20 -4.52 6.88
C THR A 6 -1.19 -3.61 6.21
N ALA A 7 -0.22 -4.21 5.57
CA ALA A 7 0.78 -3.50 4.77
C ALA A 7 0.35 -3.49 3.29
N LEU A 8 0.56 -2.36 2.62
CA LEU A 8 0.39 -2.21 1.20
C LEU A 8 1.68 -1.67 0.58
N ARG A 9 2.17 -2.32 -0.46
CA ARG A 9 3.30 -1.89 -1.24
C ARG A 9 2.90 -1.72 -2.69
N GLY A 10 3.30 -0.60 -3.29
CA GLY A 10 3.06 -0.33 -4.69
C GLY A 10 4.28 0.21 -5.39
N LYS A 11 4.47 -0.26 -6.62
CA LYS A 11 5.35 0.33 -7.62
C LYS A 11 4.59 0.31 -8.95
N VAL A 12 4.23 1.49 -9.42
CA VAL A 12 3.34 1.65 -10.56
C VAL A 12 3.85 2.77 -11.48
N VAL A 13 3.48 2.70 -12.75
CA VAL A 13 3.62 3.84 -13.66
C VAL A 13 2.27 4.52 -13.74
N ILE A 14 2.23 5.81 -13.43
CA ILE A 14 1.01 6.61 -13.46
C ILE A 14 0.79 7.23 -14.85
N LYS A 15 -0.45 7.59 -15.14
CA LYS A 15 -0.78 8.44 -16.27
C LYS A 15 -0.26 9.86 -16.05
N GLU A 16 0.30 10.47 -17.07
CA GLU A 16 0.96 11.77 -16.95
C GLU A 16 0.04 12.87 -16.41
N GLU A 17 -1.21 12.85 -16.78
CA GLU A 17 -2.23 13.81 -16.32
C GLU A 17 -2.43 13.81 -14.80
N TYR A 18 -2.04 12.73 -14.10
CA TYR A 18 -2.14 12.62 -12.63
C TYR A 18 -0.83 12.89 -11.89
N LYS A 19 0.23 13.26 -12.58
CA LYS A 19 1.53 13.55 -11.95
C LYS A 19 1.42 14.60 -10.84
N ARG A 20 0.67 15.67 -11.08
CA ARG A 20 0.42 16.71 -10.07
C ARG A 20 -0.36 16.15 -8.88
N LEU A 21 -1.40 15.34 -9.13
CA LEU A 21 -2.18 14.72 -8.08
C LEU A 21 -1.32 13.86 -7.17
N ILE A 22 -0.45 13.02 -7.74
CA ILE A 22 0.41 12.13 -6.94
C ILE A 22 1.39 12.93 -6.08
N ASN A 23 1.94 14.04 -6.60
CA ASN A 23 2.76 14.94 -5.79
C ASN A 23 1.97 15.54 -4.60
N MET A 24 0.72 15.92 -4.81
CA MET A 24 -0.15 16.44 -3.75
C MET A 24 -0.40 15.38 -2.68
N ILE A 25 -0.73 14.16 -3.07
CA ILE A 25 -0.94 13.02 -2.18
C ILE A 25 0.34 12.71 -1.38
N ASN A 26 1.48 12.62 -2.06
CA ASN A 26 2.76 12.36 -1.42
C ASN A 26 3.16 13.43 -0.38
N ASN A 27 2.68 14.64 -0.55
CA ASN A 27 2.90 15.75 0.39
C ASN A 27 1.76 15.91 1.42
N GLY A 28 0.77 15.05 1.42
CA GLY A 28 -0.36 15.10 2.35
C GLY A 28 -1.39 16.20 2.07
N GLN A 29 -1.39 16.77 0.88
CA GLN A 29 -2.29 17.86 0.47
C GLN A 29 -3.64 17.30 -0.04
N TRP A 30 -4.27 16.48 0.79
CA TRP A 30 -5.49 15.77 0.39
C TRP A 30 -6.69 16.69 0.11
N GLU A 31 -6.86 17.76 0.88
CA GLU A 31 -7.98 18.69 0.69
C GLU A 31 -7.89 19.41 -0.65
N ASP A 32 -6.69 19.87 -1.00
CA ASP A 32 -6.42 20.46 -2.30
C ASP A 32 -6.57 19.45 -3.43
N ALA A 33 -6.11 18.22 -3.21
CA ALA A 33 -6.24 17.13 -4.17
C ALA A 33 -7.71 16.82 -4.47
N VAL A 34 -8.55 16.70 -3.44
CA VAL A 34 -10.00 16.44 -3.59
C VAL A 34 -10.68 17.59 -4.32
N THR A 35 -10.29 18.82 -4.04
CA THR A 35 -10.85 20.01 -4.70
C THR A 35 -10.52 20.03 -6.20
N GLN A 36 -9.30 19.69 -6.58
CA GLN A 36 -8.85 19.69 -7.97
C GLN A 36 -9.23 18.40 -8.74
N TYR A 37 -9.39 17.30 -8.02
CA TYR A 37 -9.72 15.98 -8.57
C TYR A 37 -10.95 15.40 -7.87
N PRO A 38 -12.16 15.82 -8.26
CA PRO A 38 -13.41 15.46 -7.56
C PRO A 38 -13.69 13.96 -7.45
N PHE A 39 -13.10 13.13 -8.30
CA PHE A 39 -13.24 11.67 -8.20
C PHE A 39 -12.70 11.09 -6.89
N LEU A 40 -11.84 11.83 -6.18
CA LEU A 40 -11.29 11.42 -4.88
C LEU A 40 -12.26 11.63 -3.71
N LYS A 41 -13.37 12.34 -3.92
CA LYS A 41 -14.26 12.75 -2.83
C LYS A 41 -14.77 11.58 -1.99
N ASP A 42 -15.25 10.54 -2.63
CA ASP A 42 -15.81 9.39 -1.94
C ASP A 42 -14.72 8.58 -1.23
N TYR A 43 -13.55 8.45 -1.84
CA TYR A 43 -12.38 7.84 -1.21
C TYR A 43 -11.93 8.62 0.03
N TYR A 44 -11.80 9.93 -0.10
CA TYR A 44 -11.35 10.81 0.99
C TYR A 44 -12.29 10.77 2.22
N ALA A 45 -13.56 10.52 2.02
CA ALA A 45 -14.53 10.38 3.09
C ALA A 45 -14.38 9.11 3.94
N ILE A 46 -13.58 8.14 3.47
CA ILE A 46 -13.34 6.89 4.19
C ILE A 46 -12.33 7.15 5.32
N GLU A 47 -12.63 6.68 6.52
CA GLU A 47 -11.70 6.76 7.64
C GLU A 47 -10.41 6.03 7.33
N GLY A 48 -9.27 6.68 7.62
CA GLY A 48 -7.95 6.13 7.33
C GLY A 48 -7.45 6.31 5.89
N SER A 49 -8.27 6.82 4.98
CA SER A 49 -7.90 7.00 3.56
C SER A 49 -6.66 7.87 3.35
N LYS A 50 -6.45 8.87 4.20
CA LYS A 50 -5.29 9.79 4.14
C LYS A 50 -3.96 9.12 4.49
N LEU A 51 -3.98 7.91 5.02
CA LEU A 51 -2.81 7.13 5.39
C LEU A 51 -2.34 6.21 4.25
N ILE A 52 -3.02 6.24 3.12
CA ILE A 52 -2.70 5.36 1.99
C ILE A 52 -2.48 6.19 0.72
N PRO A 53 -1.25 6.34 0.29
CA PRO A 53 -0.02 5.98 0.99
C PRO A 53 0.31 6.96 2.13
N PHE A 54 1.22 6.61 2.99
CA PHE A 54 1.78 7.58 3.93
C PHE A 54 2.41 8.75 3.17
N SER A 55 2.02 9.95 3.52
CA SER A 55 2.68 11.16 3.02
C SER A 55 4.08 11.31 3.60
N LYS A 56 4.91 12.12 2.95
CA LYS A 56 6.27 12.42 3.43
C LYS A 56 6.25 13.01 4.84
N ASN A 57 5.25 13.80 5.18
CA ASN A 57 5.10 14.35 6.53
C ASN A 57 4.85 13.24 7.55
N ILE A 58 3.92 12.32 7.26
CA ILE A 58 3.65 11.18 8.14
C ILE A 58 4.90 10.31 8.32
N ILE A 59 5.62 10.02 7.24
CA ILE A 59 6.86 9.23 7.31
C ILE A 59 7.90 9.93 8.19
N ASN A 60 8.05 11.24 8.07
CA ASN A 60 8.95 12.00 8.93
C ASN A 60 8.52 11.96 10.40
N ASP A 61 7.22 12.03 10.66
CA ASP A 61 6.67 11.97 12.00
C ASP A 61 6.83 10.58 12.63
N LEU A 62 6.77 9.51 11.85
CA LEU A 62 7.05 8.14 12.30
C LEU A 62 8.48 7.94 12.78
N THR A 63 9.42 8.73 12.29
CA THR A 63 10.80 8.74 12.80
C THR A 63 10.94 9.50 14.10
N ASN A 64 9.89 10.22 14.54
CA ASN A 64 9.86 10.94 15.81
C ASN A 64 9.40 10.00 16.94
N PRO A 65 10.22 9.75 17.97
CA PRO A 65 9.90 8.80 19.05
C PRO A 65 8.62 9.13 19.84
N VAL A 66 8.17 10.39 19.82
CA VAL A 66 6.96 10.83 20.53
C VAL A 66 5.69 10.39 19.80
N LEU A 67 5.72 10.32 18.49
CA LEU A 67 4.56 9.98 17.68
C LEU A 67 4.52 8.50 17.29
N SER A 68 5.66 7.86 17.14
CA SER A 68 5.76 6.45 16.76
C SER A 68 5.09 5.50 17.73
N GLY A 69 5.04 5.84 19.02
CA GLY A 69 4.44 4.97 20.03
C GLY A 69 2.93 5.10 20.25
N SER A 70 2.30 6.18 19.80
CA SER A 70 0.91 6.47 20.21
C SER A 70 -0.16 6.34 19.13
N LEU A 71 0.16 6.64 17.90
CA LEU A 71 -0.82 6.67 16.79
C LEU A 71 -0.76 5.42 15.90
N TYR A 72 0.43 4.87 15.72
CA TYR A 72 0.65 3.79 14.78
C TYR A 72 0.94 2.48 15.49
N GLY A 73 0.92 2.52 16.82
CA GLY A 73 1.31 1.41 17.65
C GLY A 73 2.76 1.04 17.35
N GLU A 74 3.21 0.01 17.90
CA GLU A 74 4.31 -0.74 17.34
C GLU A 74 3.81 -1.15 15.96
N LEU A 75 4.15 -0.38 14.97
CA LEU A 75 4.06 -0.79 13.58
C LEU A 75 4.79 -2.09 13.55
N ASP A 76 3.98 -3.14 13.57
CA ASP A 76 4.50 -4.44 13.88
C ASP A 76 5.47 -4.80 12.78
N LEU A 77 6.72 -4.70 13.14
CA LEU A 77 7.81 -5.16 12.31
C LEU A 77 7.70 -6.66 12.01
N GLU A 78 6.72 -7.36 12.62
CA GLU A 78 6.41 -8.74 12.28
C GLU A 78 5.66 -8.87 10.95
N ALA A 79 4.96 -7.86 10.52
CA ALA A 79 4.61 -7.76 9.10
C ALA A 79 5.85 -7.41 8.28
N ASP A 80 6.95 -7.86 8.70
CA ASP A 80 8.34 -7.63 8.39
C ASP A 80 8.54 -6.71 7.18
N PRO A 81 8.62 -5.38 7.40
CA PRO A 81 8.79 -4.44 6.30
C PRO A 81 10.11 -4.65 5.54
N SER A 82 11.09 -5.34 6.11
CA SER A 82 12.30 -5.74 5.40
C SER A 82 11.97 -6.62 4.20
N TYR A 83 10.85 -7.33 4.28
CA TYR A 83 10.26 -8.08 3.19
C TYR A 83 9.65 -7.23 2.10
N TRP A 84 9.14 -6.07 2.48
CA TRP A 84 8.36 -5.21 1.62
C TRP A 84 9.21 -4.17 0.91
N ALA A 85 10.35 -3.86 1.49
CA ALA A 85 11.30 -2.93 0.92
C ALA A 85 12.70 -3.50 1.11
N GLU A 86 13.40 -3.66 0.04
CA GLU A 86 14.80 -4.05 0.09
C GLU A 86 15.61 -3.13 1.00
N ASP A 87 15.15 -1.89 1.21
CA ASP A 87 15.90 -0.89 1.96
C ASP A 87 15.09 -0.04 2.96
N LYS A 88 13.75 -0.03 2.96
CA LYS A 88 12.96 0.92 3.75
C LYS A 88 11.58 0.41 4.13
N SER A 89 11.22 0.65 5.39
CA SER A 89 9.95 0.21 5.97
C SER A 89 8.75 1.04 5.53
N TYR A 90 8.93 2.35 5.30
CA TYR A 90 7.88 3.28 4.90
C TYR A 90 8.44 4.26 3.89
N PHE A 91 7.70 4.42 2.80
CA PHE A 91 8.24 5.12 1.67
C PHE A 91 7.13 5.66 0.78
N THR A 92 7.31 6.85 0.24
CA THR A 92 6.55 7.37 -0.88
C THR A 92 7.42 8.27 -1.73
N ASP A 93 7.44 8.00 -3.01
CA ASP A 93 8.20 8.81 -3.97
C ASP A 93 7.61 8.71 -5.37
N LEU A 94 7.77 9.79 -6.14
CA LEU A 94 7.45 9.85 -7.55
C LEU A 94 8.68 10.30 -8.32
N GLN A 95 9.19 9.43 -9.17
CA GLN A 95 10.28 9.73 -10.09
C GLN A 95 9.80 9.62 -11.54
N GLY A 96 9.74 10.76 -12.23
CA GLY A 96 9.10 10.80 -13.53
C GLY A 96 7.62 10.44 -13.41
N LEU A 97 7.23 9.30 -13.95
CA LEU A 97 5.89 8.71 -13.84
C LEU A 97 5.85 7.44 -12.97
N GLU A 98 6.98 7.04 -12.42
CA GLU A 98 7.08 5.88 -11.54
C GLU A 98 6.80 6.28 -10.10
N TRP A 99 5.70 5.80 -9.57
CA TRP A 99 5.26 6.02 -8.20
C TRP A 99 5.49 4.78 -7.36
N SER A 100 6.24 4.96 -6.29
CA SER A 100 6.52 3.91 -5.32
C SER A 100 6.03 4.32 -3.95
N PHE A 101 5.42 3.40 -3.22
CA PHE A 101 4.92 3.65 -1.87
C PHE A 101 4.86 2.37 -1.03
N ILE A 102 5.03 2.55 0.26
CA ILE A 102 4.80 1.53 1.28
C ILE A 102 4.04 2.17 2.42
N THR A 103 2.98 1.53 2.86
CA THR A 103 2.18 1.93 3.99
C THR A 103 1.78 0.72 4.82
N CYS A 104 1.56 0.94 6.12
CA CYS A 104 1.05 -0.09 7.02
C CYS A 104 0.03 0.56 7.95
N VAL A 105 -1.18 0.08 7.91
CA VAL A 105 -2.30 0.67 8.64
C VAL A 105 -3.03 -0.37 9.46
N ARG A 106 -3.71 0.09 10.50
CA ARG A 106 -4.71 -0.72 11.17
C ARG A 106 -5.91 -0.88 10.24
N ASP A 107 -5.82 -1.83 9.37
CA ASP A 107 -6.89 -2.16 8.45
C ASP A 107 -7.11 -3.67 8.50
N TYR A 108 -8.37 -4.05 8.57
CA TYR A 108 -8.74 -5.44 8.53
C TYR A 108 -9.32 -5.69 7.16
N PRO A 109 -8.78 -6.62 6.38
CA PRO A 109 -9.52 -7.09 5.24
C PRO A 109 -10.77 -7.79 5.76
N ASP A 110 -11.84 -7.03 5.98
CA ASP A 110 -13.13 -7.59 6.32
C ASP A 110 -13.66 -8.37 5.13
N ARG A 111 -13.49 -9.67 5.19
CA ARG A 111 -13.96 -10.59 4.13
C ARG A 111 -15.47 -10.49 3.87
N LYS A 112 -16.23 -9.93 4.81
CA LYS A 112 -17.66 -9.69 4.65
C LYS A 112 -17.97 -8.33 4.00
N GLN A 113 -17.01 -7.43 3.99
CA GLN A 113 -17.18 -6.06 3.51
C GLN A 113 -15.96 -5.58 2.68
N PHE A 114 -15.40 -6.42 1.85
CA PHE A 114 -14.20 -6.18 1.07
C PHE A 114 -14.12 -4.81 0.38
N ASN A 115 -15.26 -4.24 0.02
CA ASN A 115 -15.32 -2.96 -0.69
C ASN A 115 -15.27 -1.75 0.24
N LYS A 116 -15.08 -1.93 1.53
CA LYS A 116 -15.15 -0.84 2.52
C LYS A 116 -13.86 -0.57 3.27
N THR A 117 -12.85 -1.41 3.13
CA THR A 117 -11.56 -1.12 3.76
C THR A 117 -10.85 0.02 3.02
N PRO A 118 -10.09 0.86 3.72
CA PRO A 118 -9.33 1.93 3.06
C PRO A 118 -8.40 1.41 1.97
N ILE A 119 -7.71 0.30 2.18
CA ILE A 119 -6.79 -0.29 1.18
C ILE A 119 -7.54 -0.77 -0.06
N ALA A 120 -8.61 -1.53 0.11
CA ALA A 120 -9.43 -1.98 -1.02
C ALA A 120 -10.01 -0.80 -1.79
N SER A 121 -10.49 0.21 -1.09
CA SER A 121 -11.02 1.43 -1.69
C SER A 121 -9.94 2.24 -2.42
N PHE A 122 -8.72 2.30 -1.88
CA PHE A 122 -7.59 2.93 -2.56
C PHE A 122 -7.27 2.23 -3.89
N ILE A 123 -7.25 0.92 -3.89
CA ILE A 123 -7.02 0.14 -5.11
C ILE A 123 -8.13 0.41 -6.13
N ASP A 124 -9.38 0.31 -5.72
CA ASP A 124 -10.54 0.41 -6.63
C ASP A 124 -10.80 1.84 -7.10
N MET A 125 -10.63 2.84 -6.25
CA MET A 125 -11.07 4.21 -6.51
C MET A 125 -9.91 5.12 -6.94
N VAL A 126 -8.70 4.85 -6.50
CA VAL A 126 -7.52 5.68 -6.80
C VAL A 126 -6.62 5.00 -7.83
N LEU A 127 -6.08 3.84 -7.52
CA LEU A 127 -5.13 3.18 -8.42
C LEU A 127 -5.74 2.86 -9.80
N THR A 128 -6.96 2.36 -9.85
CA THR A 128 -7.66 2.10 -11.11
C THR A 128 -7.77 3.35 -11.99
N LYS A 129 -7.83 4.52 -11.39
CA LYS A 129 -7.97 5.79 -12.10
C LYS A 129 -6.64 6.33 -12.60
N VAL A 130 -5.62 6.31 -11.74
CA VAL A 130 -4.37 7.02 -11.96
C VAL A 130 -3.27 6.19 -12.61
N VAL A 131 -3.35 4.86 -12.49
CA VAL A 131 -2.29 3.95 -12.93
C VAL A 131 -2.45 3.59 -14.41
N ASP A 132 -1.35 3.73 -15.14
CA ASP A 132 -1.23 3.24 -16.52
C ASP A 132 -0.73 1.79 -16.55
N ARG A 133 0.26 1.48 -15.71
CA ARG A 133 0.86 0.14 -15.63
C ARG A 133 1.24 -0.21 -14.20
N ILE A 134 0.89 -1.41 -13.78
CA ILE A 134 1.33 -1.99 -12.50
C ILE A 134 2.67 -2.69 -12.74
N ILE A 135 3.69 -2.31 -11.97
CA ILE A 135 4.93 -3.06 -11.85
C ILE A 135 4.77 -4.10 -10.75
N ARG A 136 4.34 -3.64 -9.57
CA ARG A 136 4.04 -4.49 -8.43
C ARG A 136 3.08 -3.77 -7.50
N VAL A 137 1.98 -4.39 -7.13
CA VAL A 137 1.10 -3.95 -6.04
C VAL A 137 0.73 -5.18 -5.25
N GLU A 138 0.97 -5.15 -3.96
CA GLU A 138 0.67 -6.28 -3.09
C GLU A 138 0.28 -5.82 -1.69
N GLU A 139 -0.61 -6.59 -1.10
CA GLU A 139 -1.16 -6.40 0.23
C GLU A 139 -0.78 -7.60 1.10
N TYR A 140 -0.35 -7.31 2.29
CA TYR A 140 -0.05 -8.31 3.31
C TYR A 140 -0.82 -7.99 4.60
N TYR A 141 -1.66 -8.92 5.00
CA TYR A 141 -2.31 -8.85 6.30
C TYR A 141 -1.60 -9.75 7.30
N GLN A 142 -1.34 -9.24 8.47
CA GLN A 142 -0.54 -9.88 9.52
C GLN A 142 -0.97 -11.32 9.86
N GLU A 143 -2.25 -11.66 9.70
CA GLU A 143 -2.76 -13.00 9.98
C GLU A 143 -2.77 -13.95 8.77
N TRP A 144 -2.16 -13.57 7.66
CA TRP A 144 -2.14 -14.41 6.46
C TRP A 144 -0.94 -15.38 6.38
N ASP A 145 -0.38 -15.77 7.51
CA ASP A 145 0.67 -16.79 7.58
C ASP A 145 1.75 -16.65 6.48
N TYR A 146 2.37 -15.46 6.38
CA TYR A 146 3.41 -15.14 5.39
C TYR A 146 2.95 -15.12 3.92
N GLU A 147 1.66 -15.03 3.66
CA GLU A 147 1.14 -14.87 2.31
C GLU A 147 0.76 -13.41 2.04
N SER A 148 0.96 -12.96 0.80
CA SER A 148 0.46 -11.69 0.31
C SER A 148 -0.49 -11.86 -0.86
N VAL A 149 -1.30 -10.83 -1.12
CA VAL A 149 -2.15 -10.75 -2.30
C VAL A 149 -1.52 -9.77 -3.28
N GLY A 150 -1.22 -10.25 -4.47
CA GLY A 150 -0.80 -9.40 -5.57
C GLY A 150 -1.99 -8.85 -6.33
N TYR A 151 -1.80 -7.70 -6.97
CA TYR A 151 -2.83 -7.03 -7.75
C TYR A 151 -2.34 -6.76 -9.16
N GLU A 152 -3.22 -6.93 -10.12
CA GLU A 152 -2.97 -6.61 -11.52
C GLU A 152 -4.24 -6.09 -12.21
N PHE A 153 -4.07 -5.47 -13.38
CA PHE A 153 -5.22 -5.11 -14.19
C PHE A 153 -5.94 -6.36 -14.72
N ASP A 154 -7.26 -6.37 -14.58
CA ASP A 154 -8.09 -7.35 -15.24
C ASP A 154 -8.09 -7.05 -16.76
N LYS A 155 -7.54 -7.96 -17.52
CA LYS A 155 -7.42 -7.83 -18.98
C LYS A 155 -8.77 -7.83 -19.71
N THR A 156 -9.83 -8.25 -19.04
CA THR A 156 -11.18 -8.32 -19.61
C THR A 156 -12.02 -7.08 -19.38
N VAL A 157 -11.60 -6.23 -18.41
CA VAL A 157 -12.33 -5.02 -18.01
C VAL A 157 -11.38 -3.83 -17.96
N VAL A 158 -11.77 -2.75 -18.61
CA VAL A 158 -10.99 -1.50 -18.57
C VAL A 158 -11.05 -0.89 -17.16
N ASN A 159 -9.90 -0.46 -16.68
CA ASN A 159 -9.75 0.20 -15.36
C ASN A 159 -10.24 -0.64 -14.17
N LYS A 160 -10.09 -1.94 -14.22
CA LYS A 160 -10.33 -2.81 -13.09
C LYS A 160 -9.04 -3.45 -12.61
N ILE A 161 -8.77 -3.33 -11.32
CA ILE A 161 -7.66 -4.00 -10.65
C ILE A 161 -8.22 -5.11 -9.77
N VAL A 162 -7.64 -6.29 -9.87
CA VAL A 162 -8.08 -7.48 -9.13
C VAL A 162 -6.91 -8.13 -8.41
N GLY A 163 -7.18 -8.73 -7.27
CA GLY A 163 -6.24 -9.61 -6.59
C GLY A 163 -6.12 -10.92 -7.36
N THR A 164 -4.93 -11.26 -7.80
CA THR A 164 -4.71 -12.36 -8.75
C THR A 164 -4.16 -13.61 -8.12
N SER A 165 -3.34 -13.46 -7.09
CA SER A 165 -2.70 -14.59 -6.43
C SER A 165 -2.27 -14.21 -5.01
N ARG A 166 -2.11 -15.21 -4.19
CA ARG A 166 -1.38 -15.07 -2.94
C ARG A 166 0.08 -15.38 -3.22
N TYR A 167 0.93 -14.48 -2.79
CA TYR A 167 2.37 -14.69 -2.86
C TYR A 167 2.84 -15.15 -1.48
N SER A 168 3.33 -16.36 -1.41
CA SER A 168 4.17 -16.74 -0.29
C SER A 168 5.50 -16.03 -0.40
N TYR A 169 6.12 -15.70 0.72
CA TYR A 169 7.49 -15.25 0.73
C TYR A 169 8.40 -16.40 0.29
N ILE A 170 8.90 -16.30 -0.91
CA ILE A 170 9.69 -17.34 -1.54
C ILE A 170 11.14 -16.88 -1.60
N CYS A 171 12.04 -17.73 -1.17
CA CYS A 171 13.46 -17.53 -1.36
C CYS A 171 13.78 -17.50 -2.86
N ASN A 172 14.44 -16.45 -3.32
CA ASN A 172 14.79 -16.29 -4.74
C ASN A 172 15.80 -17.33 -5.25
N LYS A 173 16.45 -18.05 -4.33
CA LYS A 173 17.47 -19.05 -4.70
C LYS A 173 16.91 -20.47 -4.71
N CYS A 174 16.14 -20.86 -3.72
CA CYS A 174 15.65 -22.24 -3.60
C CYS A 174 14.15 -22.37 -3.90
N GLU A 175 13.47 -21.27 -4.20
CA GLU A 175 12.02 -21.23 -4.50
C GLU A 175 11.14 -21.82 -3.39
N ARG A 176 11.67 -21.91 -2.16
CA ARG A 176 10.91 -22.36 -0.99
C ARG A 176 10.42 -21.15 -0.19
N PRO A 177 9.31 -21.30 0.55
CA PRO A 177 8.94 -20.29 1.53
C PRO A 177 10.14 -19.95 2.43
N ILE A 178 10.37 -18.68 2.71
CA ILE A 178 11.57 -18.26 3.44
C ILE A 178 11.67 -18.88 4.83
N TYR A 179 10.54 -19.10 5.52
CA TYR A 179 10.54 -19.78 6.81
C TYR A 179 10.98 -21.26 6.72
N MET A 180 11.01 -21.82 5.51
CA MET A 180 11.55 -23.16 5.21
C MET A 180 12.93 -23.12 4.56
N CYS A 181 13.46 -21.91 4.33
CA CYS A 181 14.78 -21.72 3.78
C CYS A 181 15.79 -21.78 4.91
N ASP A 182 16.67 -22.76 4.87
CA ASP A 182 17.74 -22.97 5.85
C ASP A 182 18.92 -21.98 5.72
N GLY A 183 18.83 -21.04 4.79
CA GLY A 183 19.87 -20.03 4.53
C GLY A 183 21.10 -20.56 3.79
N GLU A 184 21.14 -21.82 3.47
CA GLU A 184 22.27 -22.44 2.75
C GLU A 184 22.11 -22.42 1.22
N CYS A 185 20.98 -21.89 0.74
CA CYS A 185 20.77 -21.70 -0.66
C CYS A 185 21.37 -20.35 -1.12
#